data_dbd30d78f70b4579bed81ad633a6e94e
#
_entry.id   dbd30d78f70b4579bed81ad633a6e94e
#
_cell.length_a   1.000
_cell.length_b   1.000
_cell.length_c   1.000
_cell.angle_alpha   90.00
_cell.angle_beta   90.00
_cell.angle_gamma   90.00
#
_symmetry.space_group_name_H-M   'P 1'
#
loop_
_entity.id
_entity.type
_entity.pdbx_description
1 polymer ?
#
loop_
_entity_poly.entity_id
_entity_poly.type
_entity_poly.pdbx_seq_one_letter_code
_entity_poly.pdbx_strand_id
1 'polypeptide(L)'
;LVRIKDKIFITIDKSLSENFKNQLNQFTQFYKVEIKSTDLLVKANISSNNLNNDQFFTYYRHGEFMLGIEICDAINKEEMTELTLLDWKIANKVLLNYLFIKEDINKYRPNELNYDKSRISFNKGCFRGQEIVARVYYLGVNRREFVTAIISNDNSIEDRLKIHGETIELSDHKIFNTHVKKDEIEKNAYGPIKFIRYPDSN
;
A
#
# COMPACT_ATOMS: atom_id res chain seq x y z
N LEU A 1 -6.37 8.69 -4.13
CA LEU A 1 -7.39 9.51 -4.82
C LEU A 1 -7.80 10.66 -3.94
N VAL A 2 -7.70 11.90 -4.45
CA VAL A 2 -8.12 13.11 -3.75
C VAL A 2 -9.00 13.94 -4.69
N ARG A 3 -10.14 14.41 -4.19
CA ARG A 3 -11.00 15.33 -4.92
C ARG A 3 -10.79 16.75 -4.41
N ILE A 4 -10.41 17.65 -5.32
CA ILE A 4 -10.29 19.08 -5.05
C ILE A 4 -11.22 19.79 -6.04
N LYS A 5 -12.30 20.37 -5.54
CA LYS A 5 -13.36 21.01 -6.36
C LYS A 5 -13.92 20.02 -7.41
N ASP A 6 -13.75 20.32 -8.67
CA ASP A 6 -14.19 19.55 -9.84
C ASP A 6 -13.14 18.58 -10.39
N LYS A 7 -11.95 18.54 -9.77
CA LYS A 7 -10.83 17.69 -10.19
C LYS A 7 -10.60 16.54 -9.23
N ILE A 8 -10.24 15.39 -9.80
CA ILE A 8 -9.80 14.21 -9.04
C ILE A 8 -8.32 13.99 -9.33
N PHE A 9 -7.50 14.05 -8.30
CA PHE A 9 -6.07 13.76 -8.38
C PHE A 9 -5.80 12.30 -8.00
N ILE A 10 -4.91 11.68 -8.77
CA ILE A 10 -4.53 10.28 -8.58
C ILE A 10 -3.01 10.22 -8.45
N THR A 11 -2.52 9.72 -7.32
CA THR A 11 -1.12 9.44 -7.09
C THR A 11 -0.87 7.96 -7.35
N ILE A 12 -0.01 7.64 -8.29
CA ILE A 12 0.37 6.27 -8.65
C ILE A 12 1.86 6.20 -8.95
N ASP A 13 2.42 5.00 -8.94
CA ASP A 13 3.79 4.80 -9.41
C ASP A 13 3.94 5.21 -10.88
N LYS A 14 5.07 5.86 -11.20
CA LYS A 14 5.33 6.36 -12.56
C LYS A 14 5.29 5.25 -13.62
N SER A 15 5.73 4.04 -13.27
CA SER A 15 5.73 2.88 -14.18
C SER A 15 4.33 2.43 -14.60
N LEU A 16 3.30 2.77 -13.80
CA LEU A 16 1.90 2.45 -14.06
C LEU A 16 1.15 3.51 -14.86
N SER A 17 1.70 4.73 -14.99
CA SER A 17 0.98 5.90 -15.52
C SER A 17 0.37 5.65 -16.91
N GLU A 18 1.16 5.14 -17.85
CA GLU A 18 0.68 4.89 -19.22
C GLU A 18 -0.35 3.76 -19.28
N ASN A 19 -0.11 2.67 -18.53
CA ASN A 19 -1.07 1.57 -18.47
C ASN A 19 -2.41 2.05 -17.89
N PHE A 20 -2.36 2.83 -16.82
CA PHE A 20 -3.53 3.41 -16.17
C PHE A 20 -4.34 4.30 -17.12
N LYS A 21 -3.68 5.22 -17.83
CA LYS A 21 -4.33 6.08 -18.83
C LYS A 21 -5.01 5.26 -19.92
N ASN A 22 -4.28 4.28 -20.48
CA ASN A 22 -4.80 3.44 -21.56
C ASN A 22 -6.02 2.63 -21.12
N GLN A 23 -6.02 2.09 -19.91
CA GLN A 23 -7.16 1.34 -19.36
C GLN A 23 -8.38 2.22 -19.11
N LEU A 24 -8.21 3.49 -18.78
CA LEU A 24 -9.31 4.41 -18.51
C LEU A 24 -9.81 5.16 -19.75
N ASN A 25 -8.98 5.38 -20.76
CA ASN A 25 -9.32 6.14 -21.96
C ASN A 25 -10.59 5.63 -22.65
N GLN A 26 -10.84 4.33 -22.63
CA GLN A 26 -12.06 3.75 -23.19
C GLN A 26 -13.36 4.24 -22.52
N PHE A 27 -13.27 4.75 -21.28
CA PHE A 27 -14.41 5.24 -20.51
C PHE A 27 -14.53 6.77 -20.54
N THR A 28 -13.45 7.49 -20.80
CA THR A 28 -13.40 8.96 -20.69
C THR A 28 -14.39 9.66 -21.63
N GLN A 29 -14.59 9.09 -22.82
CA GLN A 29 -15.52 9.63 -23.82
C GLN A 29 -16.98 9.60 -23.32
N PHE A 30 -17.39 8.54 -22.63
CA PHE A 30 -18.74 8.38 -22.10
C PHE A 30 -19.04 9.35 -20.97
N TYR A 31 -18.02 9.66 -20.15
CA TYR A 31 -18.18 10.51 -18.97
C TYR A 31 -17.72 11.95 -19.18
N LYS A 32 -17.29 12.32 -20.40
CA LYS A 32 -16.75 13.65 -20.73
C LYS A 32 -15.63 14.06 -19.75
N VAL A 33 -14.75 13.13 -19.42
CA VAL A 33 -13.62 13.32 -18.52
C VAL A 33 -12.33 13.31 -19.33
N GLU A 34 -11.39 14.14 -18.95
CA GLU A 34 -10.04 14.15 -19.53
C GLU A 34 -9.01 13.73 -18.46
N ILE A 35 -8.08 12.88 -18.85
CA ILE A 35 -6.99 12.43 -17.97
C ILE A 35 -5.69 13.08 -18.39
N LYS A 36 -5.13 13.94 -17.54
CA LYS A 36 -3.88 14.65 -17.76
C LYS A 36 -2.84 14.28 -16.72
N SER A 37 -1.57 14.24 -17.10
CA SER A 37 -0.47 14.30 -16.15
C SER A 37 -0.33 15.73 -15.63
N THR A 38 0.17 15.86 -14.40
CA THR A 38 0.44 17.15 -13.77
C THR A 38 1.85 17.12 -13.19
N ASP A 39 2.47 18.29 -13.08
CA ASP A 39 3.78 18.49 -12.47
C ASP A 39 3.68 18.77 -10.95
N LEU A 40 2.50 18.56 -10.37
CA LEU A 40 2.32 18.67 -8.93
C LEU A 40 3.22 17.68 -8.19
N LEU A 41 3.73 18.12 -7.06
CA LEU A 41 4.61 17.35 -6.22
C LEU A 41 3.81 16.52 -5.21
N VAL A 42 4.40 15.41 -4.77
CA VAL A 42 3.86 14.57 -3.71
C VAL A 42 4.78 14.69 -2.50
N LYS A 43 4.24 15.27 -1.42
CA LYS A 43 4.90 15.36 -0.12
C LYS A 43 4.40 14.23 0.76
N ALA A 44 5.32 13.53 1.41
CA ALA A 44 5.00 12.52 2.40
C ALA A 44 5.46 12.96 3.78
N ASN A 45 4.70 12.60 4.81
CA ASN A 45 5.07 12.81 6.20
C ASN A 45 4.86 11.51 6.97
N ILE A 46 5.87 11.11 7.74
CA ILE A 46 5.84 9.96 8.62
C ILE A 46 5.83 10.46 10.06
N SER A 47 4.85 10.04 10.85
CA SER A 47 4.70 10.49 12.24
C SER A 47 4.24 9.34 13.13
N SER A 48 4.66 9.36 14.38
CA SER A 48 4.10 8.53 15.46
C SER A 48 2.94 9.22 16.20
N ASN A 49 2.69 10.50 15.92
CA ASN A 49 1.60 11.27 16.48
C ASN A 49 0.48 11.45 15.47
N ASN A 50 -0.70 11.85 15.92
CA ASN A 50 -1.78 12.18 15.01
C ASN A 50 -1.36 13.35 14.11
N LEU A 51 -1.27 13.06 12.81
CA LEU A 51 -1.14 14.10 11.79
C LEU A 51 -2.44 14.91 11.79
N ASN A 52 -2.32 16.23 11.75
CA ASN A 52 -3.49 17.09 11.56
C ASN A 52 -4.11 16.74 10.21
N ASN A 53 -5.29 16.17 10.21
CA ASN A 53 -5.96 15.65 9.00
C ASN A 53 -6.22 16.73 7.94
N ASP A 54 -6.19 18.00 8.34
CA ASP A 54 -6.42 19.14 7.44
C ASP A 54 -5.23 19.41 6.50
N GLN A 55 -4.05 18.85 6.78
CA GLN A 55 -2.85 19.06 5.99
C GLN A 55 -2.58 17.96 4.94
N PHE A 56 -3.21 16.80 5.10
CA PHE A 56 -2.94 15.65 4.24
C PHE A 56 -4.21 15.12 3.59
N PHE A 57 -4.17 14.90 2.30
CA PHE A 57 -5.32 14.39 1.53
C PHE A 57 -5.51 12.88 1.65
N THR A 58 -4.44 12.14 1.97
CA THR A 58 -4.51 10.68 2.14
C THR A 58 -3.54 10.28 3.25
N TYR A 59 -3.97 9.37 4.11
CA TYR A 59 -3.10 8.81 5.13
C TYR A 59 -3.29 7.30 5.26
N TYR A 60 -2.24 6.64 5.71
CA TYR A 60 -2.22 5.23 6.08
C TYR A 60 -1.78 5.14 7.53
N ARG A 61 -2.44 4.28 8.30
CA ARG A 61 -2.16 4.11 9.73
C ARG A 61 -1.97 2.65 10.08
N HIS A 62 -0.99 2.37 10.94
CA HIS A 62 -0.80 1.07 11.57
C HIS A 62 -0.29 1.31 13.00
N GLY A 63 -1.11 0.98 14.02
CA GLY A 63 -0.81 1.30 15.39
C GLY A 63 -0.66 2.82 15.59
N GLU A 64 0.48 3.22 16.16
CA GLU A 64 0.81 4.63 16.38
C GLU A 64 1.43 5.33 15.17
N PHE A 65 1.91 4.54 14.18
CA PHE A 65 2.54 5.09 12.99
C PHE A 65 1.52 5.53 11.96
N MET A 66 1.76 6.69 11.38
CA MET A 66 0.95 7.27 10.32
C MET A 66 1.83 7.79 9.20
N LEU A 67 1.39 7.53 7.97
CA LEU A 67 1.96 8.08 6.74
C LEU A 67 0.91 8.97 6.09
N GLY A 68 1.17 10.27 6.02
CA GLY A 68 0.36 11.24 5.28
C GLY A 68 0.95 11.51 3.91
N ILE A 69 0.08 11.68 2.91
CA ILE A 69 0.44 12.05 1.55
C ILE A 69 -0.36 13.27 1.15
N GLU A 70 0.35 14.32 0.74
CA GLU A 70 -0.20 15.59 0.27
C GLU A 70 0.24 15.85 -1.18
N ILE A 71 -0.66 16.45 -1.96
CA ILE A 71 -0.35 16.94 -3.31
C ILE A 71 -0.21 18.46 -3.22
N CYS A 72 0.92 19.01 -3.66
CA CYS A 72 1.24 20.43 -3.53
C CYS A 72 1.92 20.98 -4.79
N ASP A 73 1.84 22.30 -4.99
CA ASP A 73 2.49 23.02 -6.09
C ASP A 73 3.98 23.25 -5.82
N ALA A 74 4.35 23.41 -4.55
CA ALA A 74 5.73 23.63 -4.12
C ALA A 74 5.97 23.01 -2.73
N ILE A 75 7.23 22.67 -2.47
CA ILE A 75 7.67 22.15 -1.19
C ILE A 75 8.54 23.21 -0.51
N ASN A 76 8.13 23.68 0.66
CA ASN A 76 8.97 24.49 1.51
C ASN A 76 10.01 23.58 2.22
N LYS A 77 11.26 23.65 1.79
CA LYS A 77 12.34 22.80 2.30
C LYS A 77 12.80 23.18 3.70
N GLU A 78 12.55 24.40 4.15
CA GLU A 78 13.02 24.90 5.46
C GLU A 78 12.31 24.26 6.65
N GLU A 79 11.12 23.71 6.42
CA GLU A 79 10.29 23.06 7.46
C GLU A 79 10.34 21.54 7.47
N MET A 80 11.21 20.94 6.67
CA MET A 80 11.20 19.49 6.45
C MET A 80 12.49 18.82 6.92
N THR A 81 12.34 17.78 7.74
CA THR A 81 13.38 16.76 7.86
C THR A 81 13.36 15.90 6.58
N GLU A 82 14.46 15.88 5.87
CA GLU A 82 14.56 15.14 4.61
C GLU A 82 14.57 13.63 4.92
N LEU A 83 13.56 12.93 4.43
CA LEU A 83 13.50 11.47 4.48
C LEU A 83 14.15 10.89 3.22
N THR A 84 14.87 9.81 3.40
CA THR A 84 15.45 9.07 2.28
C THR A 84 14.39 8.22 1.58
N LEU A 85 14.68 7.78 0.36
CA LEU A 85 13.85 6.79 -0.31
C LEU A 85 13.75 5.47 0.48
N LEU A 86 14.80 5.14 1.23
CA LEU A 86 14.80 3.96 2.09
C LEU A 86 13.80 4.10 3.23
N ASP A 87 13.74 5.26 3.91
CA ASP A 87 12.76 5.53 4.96
C ASP A 87 11.32 5.42 4.45
N TRP A 88 11.08 5.96 3.25
CA TRP A 88 9.80 5.81 2.57
C TRP A 88 9.42 4.34 2.34
N LYS A 89 10.35 3.53 1.86
CA LYS A 89 10.14 2.11 1.60
C LYS A 89 9.88 1.33 2.89
N ILE A 90 10.65 1.61 3.95
CA ILE A 90 10.48 1.00 5.27
C ILE A 90 9.10 1.36 5.83
N ALA A 91 8.72 2.64 5.81
CA ALA A 91 7.44 3.09 6.32
C ALA A 91 6.27 2.39 5.61
N ASN A 92 6.32 2.26 4.30
CA ASN A 92 5.29 1.55 3.55
C ASN A 92 5.19 0.06 3.93
N LYS A 93 6.35 -0.61 4.18
CA LYS A 93 6.32 -1.99 4.66
C LYS A 93 5.75 -2.11 6.07
N VAL A 94 6.16 -1.25 7.00
CA VAL A 94 5.64 -1.22 8.38
C VAL A 94 4.14 -0.95 8.41
N LEU A 95 3.65 -0.08 7.54
CA LEU A 95 2.23 0.24 7.41
C LEU A 95 1.43 -0.78 6.59
N LEU A 96 2.06 -1.87 6.13
CA LEU A 96 1.44 -2.86 5.25
C LEU A 96 0.82 -2.23 3.99
N ASN A 97 1.36 -1.09 3.57
CA ASN A 97 0.97 -0.38 2.37
C ASN A 97 1.83 -0.85 1.19
N TYR A 98 1.42 -1.94 0.55
CA TYR A 98 2.16 -2.45 -0.60
C TYR A 98 2.20 -1.43 -1.74
N LEU A 99 3.40 -1.12 -2.21
CA LEU A 99 3.62 -0.23 -3.36
C LEU A 99 3.57 -1.07 -4.63
N PHE A 100 2.41 -1.02 -5.30
CA PHE A 100 2.16 -1.74 -6.53
C PHE A 100 2.91 -1.07 -7.71
N ILE A 101 3.67 -1.85 -8.44
CA ILE A 101 4.46 -1.43 -9.60
C ILE A 101 4.01 -2.17 -10.87
N LYS A 102 4.56 -1.81 -12.02
CA LYS A 102 4.19 -2.39 -13.32
C LYS A 102 4.38 -3.91 -13.37
N GLU A 103 5.43 -4.40 -12.74
CA GLU A 103 5.77 -5.83 -12.68
C GLU A 103 4.76 -6.66 -11.91
N ASP A 104 3.91 -6.02 -11.09
CA ASP A 104 2.87 -6.68 -10.29
C ASP A 104 1.54 -6.84 -11.03
N ILE A 105 1.41 -6.26 -12.21
CA ILE A 105 0.19 -6.36 -13.03
C ILE A 105 -0.13 -7.84 -13.28
N ASN A 106 -1.38 -8.22 -13.00
CA ASN A 106 -1.91 -9.59 -13.10
C ASN A 106 -1.29 -10.63 -12.15
N LYS A 107 -0.47 -10.23 -11.17
CA LYS A 107 0.12 -11.16 -10.20
C LYS A 107 -0.72 -11.34 -8.95
N TYR A 108 -1.41 -10.29 -8.50
CA TYR A 108 -2.10 -10.27 -7.23
C TYR A 108 -3.56 -9.85 -7.36
N ARG A 109 -4.39 -10.44 -6.52
CA ARG A 109 -5.75 -9.94 -6.27
C ARG A 109 -5.69 -8.84 -5.20
N PRO A 110 -6.60 -7.87 -5.19
CA PRO A 110 -6.58 -6.78 -4.20
C PRO A 110 -6.59 -7.25 -2.74
N ASN A 111 -7.33 -8.31 -2.44
CA ASN A 111 -7.39 -8.88 -1.10
C ASN A 111 -6.09 -9.59 -0.67
N GLU A 112 -5.26 -10.03 -1.62
CA GLU A 112 -3.95 -10.61 -1.32
C GLU A 112 -2.93 -9.57 -0.85
N LEU A 113 -3.21 -8.27 -1.09
CA LEU A 113 -2.38 -7.14 -0.68
C LEU A 113 -3.04 -6.27 0.41
N ASN A 114 -4.06 -6.79 1.10
CA ASN A 114 -4.90 -6.06 2.07
C ASN A 114 -5.56 -4.79 1.49
N TYR A 115 -5.71 -4.68 0.17
CA TYR A 115 -6.35 -3.54 -0.48
C TYR A 115 -7.86 -3.49 -0.25
N ASP A 116 -8.48 -4.62 0.00
CA ASP A 116 -9.86 -4.74 0.46
C ASP A 116 -10.10 -4.04 1.80
N LYS A 117 -9.07 -3.96 2.66
CA LYS A 117 -9.13 -3.28 3.95
C LYS A 117 -8.76 -1.77 3.86
N SER A 118 -7.89 -1.41 2.93
CA SER A 118 -7.27 -0.07 2.91
C SER A 118 -7.62 0.80 1.70
N ARG A 119 -8.00 0.21 0.56
CA ARG A 119 -8.14 0.93 -0.70
C ARG A 119 -9.47 0.71 -1.42
N ILE A 120 -10.27 -0.26 -1.03
CA ILE A 120 -11.55 -0.57 -1.68
C ILE A 120 -12.69 -0.18 -0.76
N SER A 121 -13.62 0.62 -1.28
CA SER A 121 -14.90 0.86 -0.63
C SER A 121 -15.95 -0.09 -1.18
N PHE A 122 -16.64 -0.80 -0.30
CA PHE A 122 -17.77 -1.67 -0.66
C PHE A 122 -19.12 -0.93 -0.63
N ASN A 123 -19.13 0.30 -0.10
CA ASN A 123 -20.31 1.16 -0.01
C ASN A 123 -20.42 2.14 -1.19
N LYS A 124 -19.97 1.73 -2.37
CA LYS A 124 -20.03 2.51 -3.60
C LYS A 124 -20.70 1.73 -4.72
N GLY A 125 -21.01 2.41 -5.83
CA GLY A 125 -21.54 1.78 -7.03
C GLY A 125 -20.59 0.70 -7.60
N CYS A 126 -21.12 -0.10 -8.52
CA CYS A 126 -20.40 -1.21 -9.15
C CYS A 126 -19.08 -0.77 -9.78
N PHE A 127 -18.09 -1.63 -9.72
CA PHE A 127 -16.77 -1.43 -10.33
C PHE A 127 -16.28 -2.70 -11.01
N ARG A 128 -15.37 -2.55 -11.96
CA ARG A 128 -14.80 -3.68 -12.71
C ARG A 128 -14.07 -4.64 -11.75
N GLY A 129 -14.43 -5.92 -11.79
CA GLY A 129 -13.85 -6.95 -10.92
C GLY A 129 -14.49 -7.05 -9.53
N GLN A 130 -15.53 -6.26 -9.25
CA GLN A 130 -16.24 -6.26 -7.97
C GLN A 130 -16.70 -7.65 -7.55
N GLU A 131 -17.21 -8.45 -8.49
CA GLU A 131 -17.75 -9.76 -8.16
C GLU A 131 -16.72 -10.66 -7.46
N ILE A 132 -15.49 -10.72 -8.01
CA ILE A 132 -14.42 -11.52 -7.44
C ILE A 132 -13.98 -10.96 -6.08
N VAL A 133 -13.81 -9.65 -5.97
CA VAL A 133 -13.34 -9.00 -4.75
C VAL A 133 -14.39 -9.12 -3.64
N ALA A 134 -15.66 -8.81 -3.94
CA ALA A 134 -16.76 -8.91 -2.99
C ALA A 134 -16.99 -10.35 -2.52
N ARG A 135 -16.92 -11.32 -3.43
CA ARG A 135 -17.05 -12.74 -3.07
C ARG A 135 -15.98 -13.17 -2.06
N VAL A 136 -14.73 -12.78 -2.26
CA VAL A 136 -13.66 -13.10 -1.31
C VAL A 136 -13.88 -12.37 0.02
N TYR A 137 -14.28 -11.10 -0.02
CA TYR A 137 -14.52 -10.29 1.17
C TYR A 137 -15.68 -10.84 2.04
N TYR A 138 -16.83 -11.18 1.43
CA TYR A 138 -18.02 -11.60 2.18
C TYR A 138 -18.10 -13.11 2.45
N LEU A 139 -17.55 -13.93 1.58
CA LEU A 139 -17.70 -15.39 1.64
C LEU A 139 -16.37 -16.13 1.78
N GLY A 140 -15.25 -15.44 1.60
CA GLY A 140 -13.93 -16.05 1.60
C GLY A 140 -13.39 -16.31 2.99
N VAL A 141 -13.00 -17.55 3.26
CA VAL A 141 -12.15 -17.87 4.40
C VAL A 141 -10.72 -17.55 4.02
N ASN A 142 -10.23 -16.38 4.41
CA ASN A 142 -8.84 -15.99 4.16
C ASN A 142 -7.91 -16.71 5.15
N ARG A 143 -7.41 -17.88 4.76
CA ARG A 143 -6.48 -18.69 5.57
C ARG A 143 -5.07 -18.11 5.61
N ARG A 144 -4.75 -17.24 4.66
CA ARG A 144 -3.43 -16.57 4.57
C ARG A 144 -3.61 -15.09 4.86
N GLU A 145 -2.57 -14.49 5.40
CA GLU A 145 -2.50 -13.08 5.72
C GLU A 145 -1.28 -12.46 5.04
N PHE A 146 -1.46 -11.28 4.47
CA PHE A 146 -0.36 -10.47 3.96
C PHE A 146 0.27 -9.71 5.13
N VAL A 147 1.56 -9.92 5.30
CA VAL A 147 2.31 -9.42 6.45
C VAL A 147 3.64 -8.82 6.01
N THR A 148 4.24 -8.04 6.88
CA THR A 148 5.65 -7.67 6.78
C THR A 148 6.46 -8.56 7.73
N ALA A 149 7.42 -9.26 7.18
CA ALA A 149 8.34 -10.11 7.92
C ALA A 149 9.63 -9.36 8.22
N ILE A 150 10.14 -9.52 9.43
CA ILE A 150 11.43 -9.02 9.91
C ILE A 150 12.24 -10.21 10.39
N ILE A 151 13.45 -10.37 9.86
CA ILE A 151 14.36 -11.47 10.19
C ILE A 151 15.78 -10.91 10.37
N SER A 152 16.54 -11.44 11.35
CA SER A 152 17.97 -11.12 11.49
C SER A 152 18.75 -11.57 10.26
N ASN A 153 19.81 -10.84 9.90
CA ASN A 153 20.67 -11.18 8.75
C ASN A 153 21.39 -12.52 8.93
N ASP A 154 21.56 -12.99 10.17
CA ASP A 154 22.18 -14.28 10.48
C ASP A 154 21.27 -15.47 10.16
N ASN A 155 19.99 -15.22 9.91
CA ASN A 155 19.02 -16.26 9.57
C ASN A 155 18.71 -16.28 8.08
N SER A 156 18.51 -17.46 7.53
CA SER A 156 18.02 -17.63 6.16
C SER A 156 16.52 -17.40 6.08
N ILE A 157 16.06 -16.85 4.96
CA ILE A 157 14.63 -16.81 4.63
C ILE A 157 14.21 -18.23 4.29
N GLU A 158 13.14 -18.70 4.93
CA GLU A 158 12.61 -20.03 4.66
C GLU A 158 12.08 -20.13 3.22
N ASP A 159 12.41 -21.20 2.51
CA ASP A 159 12.01 -21.45 1.12
C ASP A 159 10.49 -21.46 0.92
N ARG A 160 9.72 -21.71 1.98
CA ARG A 160 8.25 -21.68 1.94
C ARG A 160 7.66 -20.27 1.99
N LEU A 161 8.46 -19.23 2.26
CA LEU A 161 8.01 -17.85 2.26
C LEU A 161 8.24 -17.19 0.90
N LYS A 162 7.15 -16.95 0.19
CA LYS A 162 7.22 -16.21 -1.08
C LYS A 162 7.35 -14.72 -0.79
N ILE A 163 8.46 -14.13 -1.19
CA ILE A 163 8.69 -12.69 -1.08
C ILE A 163 7.85 -11.94 -2.12
N HIS A 164 7.20 -10.87 -1.70
CA HIS A 164 6.47 -9.95 -2.55
C HIS A 164 7.19 -8.60 -2.61
N GLY A 165 7.47 -8.14 -3.84
CA GLY A 165 8.27 -6.94 -4.06
C GLY A 165 9.72 -7.13 -3.65
N GLU A 166 10.36 -6.04 -3.24
CA GLU A 166 11.76 -6.04 -2.81
C GLU A 166 11.96 -6.43 -1.35
N THR A 167 13.12 -7.00 -1.05
CA THR A 167 13.64 -7.13 0.33
C THR A 167 14.46 -5.90 0.64
N ILE A 168 14.25 -5.29 1.81
CA ILE A 168 15.07 -4.22 2.34
C ILE A 168 16.06 -4.82 3.30
N GLU A 169 17.35 -4.64 3.04
CA GLU A 169 18.42 -5.05 3.93
C GLU A 169 18.88 -3.87 4.79
N LEU A 170 18.82 -4.05 6.09
CA LEU A 170 19.36 -3.15 7.11
C LEU A 170 20.63 -3.74 7.68
N SER A 171 21.31 -3.01 8.59
CA SER A 171 22.57 -3.45 9.19
C SER A 171 22.49 -4.84 9.83
N ASP A 172 21.40 -5.15 10.51
CA ASP A 172 21.22 -6.36 11.32
C ASP A 172 19.95 -7.16 10.97
N HIS A 173 19.05 -6.60 10.15
CA HIS A 173 17.78 -7.23 9.79
C HIS A 173 17.45 -7.09 8.30
N LYS A 174 16.63 -8.00 7.80
CA LYS A 174 15.94 -7.92 6.50
C LYS A 174 14.46 -7.72 6.72
N ILE A 175 13.84 -6.88 5.90
CA ILE A 175 12.41 -6.58 5.93
C ILE A 175 11.82 -6.86 4.56
N PHE A 176 10.77 -7.68 4.51
CA PHE A 176 10.08 -8.02 3.26
C PHE A 176 8.60 -8.30 3.49
N ASN A 177 7.80 -8.22 2.42
CA ASN A 177 6.40 -8.62 2.47
C ASN A 177 6.23 -10.07 2.02
N THR A 178 5.31 -10.78 2.65
CA THR A 178 5.01 -12.18 2.34
C THR A 178 3.57 -12.53 2.71
N HIS A 179 3.14 -13.73 2.31
CA HIS A 179 1.90 -14.34 2.79
C HIS A 179 2.22 -15.48 3.73
N VAL A 180 1.58 -15.48 4.89
CA VAL A 180 1.70 -16.52 5.90
C VAL A 180 0.32 -17.11 6.22
N LYS A 181 0.29 -18.36 6.66
CA LYS A 181 -0.94 -18.95 7.19
C LYS A 181 -1.15 -18.48 8.62
N LYS A 182 -2.37 -18.07 8.94
CA LYS A 182 -2.71 -17.54 10.25
C LYS A 182 -2.43 -18.53 11.37
N ASP A 183 -2.81 -19.77 11.19
CA ASP A 183 -2.60 -20.86 12.15
C ASP A 183 -1.12 -21.22 12.36
N GLU A 184 -0.27 -21.02 11.36
CA GLU A 184 1.17 -21.24 11.48
C GLU A 184 1.86 -20.13 12.27
N ILE A 185 1.38 -18.87 12.17
CA ILE A 185 1.87 -17.77 13.01
C ILE A 185 1.55 -18.06 14.49
N GLU A 186 0.30 -18.44 14.78
CA GLU A 186 -0.16 -18.75 16.15
C GLU A 186 0.64 -19.89 16.78
N LYS A 187 1.08 -20.86 15.99
CA LYS A 187 1.93 -21.97 16.41
C LYS A 187 3.42 -21.64 16.45
N ASN A 188 3.80 -20.39 16.17
CA ASN A 188 5.21 -19.95 16.04
C ASN A 188 6.03 -20.83 15.06
N ALA A 189 5.39 -21.28 13.98
CA ALA A 189 5.96 -22.24 13.05
C ALA A 189 7.09 -21.65 12.15
N TYR A 190 7.28 -20.31 12.20
CA TYR A 190 8.30 -19.60 11.41
C TYR A 190 9.56 -19.24 12.21
N GLY A 191 9.68 -19.75 13.44
CA GLY A 191 10.87 -19.57 14.28
C GLY A 191 11.19 -18.11 14.59
N PRO A 192 12.41 -17.62 14.26
CA PRO A 192 12.86 -16.29 14.68
C PRO A 192 12.23 -15.12 13.88
N ILE A 193 11.37 -15.41 12.90
CA ILE A 193 10.77 -14.38 12.06
C ILE A 193 9.68 -13.65 12.84
N LYS A 194 9.79 -12.32 12.92
CA LYS A 194 8.74 -11.45 13.48
C LYS A 194 7.84 -10.94 12.37
N PHE A 195 6.55 -10.82 12.66
CA PHE A 195 5.56 -10.34 11.69
C PHE A 195 4.86 -9.09 12.18
N ILE A 196 4.79 -8.08 11.29
CA ILE A 196 3.87 -6.96 11.41
C ILE A 196 2.60 -7.38 10.68
N ARG A 197 1.46 -7.34 11.38
CA ARG A 197 0.16 -7.79 10.89
C ARG A 197 -0.81 -6.63 10.83
N TYR A 198 -1.77 -6.71 9.92
CA TYR A 198 -2.88 -5.76 9.94
C TYR A 198 -3.71 -5.98 11.21
N PRO A 199 -4.08 -4.91 11.95
CA PRO A 199 -4.91 -5.08 13.14
C PRO A 199 -6.22 -5.75 12.74
N ASP A 200 -6.61 -6.78 13.48
CA ASP A 200 -7.90 -7.43 13.28
C ASP A 200 -8.99 -6.38 13.47
N SER A 201 -9.89 -6.30 12.50
CA SER A 201 -11.09 -5.47 12.62
C SER A 201 -11.95 -6.09 13.72
N ASN A 202 -12.00 -5.46 14.89
CA ASN A 202 -12.98 -5.77 15.92
C ASN A 202 -14.40 -5.46 15.44
#